data_d1cd3397e7ae0f1461c91d217c20e382
#
_entry.id   d1cd3397e7ae0f1461c91d217c20e382
#
_cell.length_a   1.000
_cell.length_b   1.000
_cell.length_c   1.000
_cell.angle_alpha   90.00
_cell.angle_beta   90.00
_cell.angle_gamma   90.00
#
_symmetry.space_group_name_H-M   'P 1'
#
loop_
_entity.id
_entity.type
_entity.pdbx_description
1 polymer ?
#
loop_
_entity_poly.entity_id
_entity_poly.type
_entity_poly.pdbx_seq_one_letter_code
_entity_poly.pdbx_strand_id
1 'polypeptide(L)'
;QRSAQRIALYLIKNKQELMLPLGESIKETASVVKKCTNCGILDVIVPCKICSSENRSKTTICIVEDMADVWAFERSGYHKGLYHVIGGLLSASKNFTEQDLNLNKLKERIINNQVQEIILALSATIEGQTTALVIKDKLENQNIKITQLAYGVPVGSEIHYLDDNTLGAALESR
;
A
#
# COMPACT_ATOMS: atom_id res chain seq x y z
N GLN A 1 24.15 8.41 -4.92
CA GLN A 1 24.85 9.71 -4.83
C GLN A 1 25.04 10.38 -6.19
N ARG A 2 25.69 9.75 -7.16
CA ARG A 2 25.99 10.33 -8.50
C ARG A 2 24.74 10.80 -9.25
N SER A 3 23.65 10.04 -9.23
CA SER A 3 22.40 10.42 -9.91
C SER A 3 21.77 11.66 -9.29
N ALA A 4 21.74 11.76 -7.95
CA ALA A 4 21.21 12.93 -7.26
C ALA A 4 22.05 14.21 -7.57
N GLN A 5 23.37 14.09 -7.59
CA GLN A 5 24.26 15.21 -7.97
C GLN A 5 24.02 15.67 -9.42
N ARG A 6 23.84 14.71 -10.35
CA ARG A 6 23.54 15.03 -11.75
C ARG A 6 22.19 15.77 -11.88
N ILE A 7 21.15 15.32 -11.18
CA ILE A 7 19.84 15.99 -11.16
C ILE A 7 19.99 17.41 -10.60
N ALA A 8 20.66 17.56 -9.46
CA ALA A 8 20.85 18.87 -8.84
C ALA A 8 21.58 19.85 -9.78
N LEU A 9 22.69 19.42 -10.38
CA LEU A 9 23.43 20.24 -11.34
C LEU A 9 22.62 20.60 -12.59
N TYR A 10 21.81 19.66 -13.09
CA TYR A 10 20.94 19.90 -14.23
C TYR A 10 19.88 20.96 -13.91
N LEU A 11 19.24 20.88 -12.74
CA LEU A 11 18.26 21.87 -12.30
C LEU A 11 18.90 23.25 -12.10
N ILE A 12 20.10 23.32 -11.49
CA ILE A 12 20.82 24.59 -11.29
C ILE A 12 21.16 25.25 -12.63
N LYS A 13 21.62 24.47 -13.63
CA LYS A 13 21.93 24.99 -14.97
C LYS A 13 20.68 25.50 -15.71
N ASN A 14 19.51 24.92 -15.43
CA ASN A 14 18.21 25.29 -16.04
C ASN A 14 17.30 25.96 -14.99
N LYS A 15 17.84 26.91 -14.24
CA LYS A 15 17.19 27.50 -13.06
C LYS A 15 15.81 28.08 -13.38
N GLN A 16 15.70 28.92 -14.41
CA GLN A 16 14.45 29.62 -14.74
C GLN A 16 13.40 28.68 -15.36
N GLU A 17 13.83 27.78 -16.22
CA GLU A 17 12.92 26.92 -17.01
C GLU A 17 12.47 25.66 -16.25
N LEU A 18 13.29 25.16 -15.34
CA LEU A 18 13.01 23.89 -14.64
C LEU A 18 13.00 24.01 -13.12
N MET A 19 14.03 24.62 -12.54
CA MET A 19 14.21 24.59 -11.08
C MET A 19 13.13 25.40 -10.35
N LEU A 20 12.85 26.62 -10.80
CA LEU A 20 11.83 27.48 -10.19
C LEU A 20 10.41 26.93 -10.40
N PRO A 21 9.97 26.53 -11.62
CA PRO A 21 8.67 25.92 -11.79
C PRO A 21 8.50 24.62 -11.00
N LEU A 22 9.54 23.77 -10.90
CA LEU A 22 9.51 22.58 -10.06
C LEU A 22 9.32 22.95 -8.58
N GLY A 23 10.02 23.98 -8.09
CA GLY A 23 9.87 24.45 -6.72
C GLY A 23 8.44 24.92 -6.41
N GLU A 24 7.81 25.67 -7.31
CA GLU A 24 6.41 26.08 -7.14
C GLU A 24 5.45 24.89 -7.20
N SER A 25 5.65 23.93 -8.12
CA SER A 25 4.83 22.74 -8.20
C SER A 25 4.93 21.88 -6.93
N ILE A 26 6.12 21.74 -6.33
CA ILE A 26 6.31 21.03 -5.06
C ILE A 26 5.56 21.74 -3.93
N LYS A 27 5.66 23.06 -3.85
CA LYS A 27 4.98 23.88 -2.84
C LYS A 27 3.46 23.78 -2.97
N GLU A 28 2.93 23.86 -4.19
CA GLU A 28 1.51 23.69 -4.47
C GLU A 28 1.04 22.29 -4.07
N THR A 29 1.76 21.23 -4.49
CA THR A 29 1.46 19.84 -4.12
C THR A 29 1.41 19.67 -2.60
N ALA A 30 2.38 20.22 -1.87
CA ALA A 30 2.41 20.14 -0.41
C ALA A 30 1.21 20.82 0.26
N SER A 31 0.61 21.83 -0.38
CA SER A 31 -0.55 22.55 0.15
C SER A 31 -1.89 21.84 -0.10
N VAL A 32 -2.01 21.07 -1.20
CA VAL A 32 -3.28 20.49 -1.63
C VAL A 32 -3.42 19.01 -1.32
N VAL A 33 -2.31 18.24 -1.29
CA VAL A 33 -2.36 16.79 -1.02
C VAL A 33 -2.68 16.55 0.45
N LYS A 34 -3.68 15.69 0.70
CA LYS A 34 -4.14 15.30 2.03
C LYS A 34 -4.24 13.78 2.14
N LYS A 35 -4.11 13.31 3.37
CA LYS A 35 -4.36 11.90 3.68
C LYS A 35 -5.87 11.67 3.79
N CYS A 36 -6.40 10.72 3.01
CA CYS A 36 -7.80 10.35 3.08
C CYS A 36 -8.15 9.84 4.48
N THR A 37 -9.14 10.43 5.12
CA THR A 37 -9.57 10.09 6.47
C THR A 37 -10.14 8.68 6.57
N ASN A 38 -10.61 8.10 5.46
CA ASN A 38 -11.20 6.76 5.45
C ASN A 38 -10.13 5.66 5.26
N CYS A 39 -9.21 5.83 4.32
CA CYS A 39 -8.36 4.74 3.88
C CYS A 39 -6.85 5.01 3.98
N GLY A 40 -6.43 6.24 4.28
CA GLY A 40 -5.04 6.61 4.39
C GLY A 40 -4.33 6.94 3.07
N ILE A 41 -4.99 6.80 1.90
CA ILE A 41 -4.46 7.19 0.59
C ILE A 41 -4.21 8.70 0.54
N LEU A 42 -3.14 9.13 -0.13
CA LEU A 42 -2.86 10.53 -0.43
C LEU A 42 -3.64 10.96 -1.68
N ASP A 43 -4.46 12.01 -1.56
CA ASP A 43 -5.25 12.56 -2.67
C ASP A 43 -5.46 14.07 -2.46
N VAL A 44 -5.88 14.77 -3.49
CA VAL A 44 -6.26 16.19 -3.41
C VAL A 44 -7.70 16.39 -2.92
N ILE A 45 -8.50 15.34 -2.92
CA ILE A 45 -9.89 15.34 -2.41
C ILE A 45 -10.06 14.38 -1.23
N VAL A 46 -10.98 14.70 -0.32
CA VAL A 46 -11.33 13.86 0.84
C VAL A 46 -12.85 13.75 0.92
N PRO A 47 -13.41 12.52 0.88
CA PRO A 47 -12.75 11.22 0.66
C PRO A 47 -12.07 11.10 -0.70
N CYS A 48 -10.99 10.29 -0.80
CA CYS A 48 -10.21 10.12 -2.02
C CYS A 48 -11.05 9.53 -3.17
N LYS A 49 -10.57 9.68 -4.41
CA LYS A 49 -11.25 9.17 -5.63
C LYS A 49 -11.62 7.68 -5.53
N ILE A 50 -10.78 6.87 -4.88
CA ILE A 50 -11.04 5.44 -4.71
C ILE A 50 -12.20 5.20 -3.73
N CYS A 51 -12.22 5.89 -2.58
CA CYS A 51 -13.29 5.74 -1.59
C CYS A 51 -14.65 6.27 -2.07
N SER A 52 -14.65 7.31 -2.91
CA SER A 52 -15.88 7.94 -3.45
C SER A 52 -16.37 7.28 -4.73
N SER A 53 -15.63 6.36 -5.33
CA SER A 53 -16.03 5.70 -6.57
C SER A 53 -17.22 4.77 -6.36
N GLU A 54 -18.26 4.94 -7.16
CA GLU A 54 -19.43 4.04 -7.17
C GLU A 54 -19.15 2.73 -7.92
N ASN A 55 -18.16 2.73 -8.81
CA ASN A 55 -17.81 1.58 -9.64
C ASN A 55 -16.94 0.55 -8.90
N ARG A 56 -16.63 0.76 -7.62
CA ARG A 56 -15.79 -0.14 -6.83
C ARG A 56 -16.60 -0.95 -5.84
N SER A 57 -16.25 -2.23 -5.71
CA SER A 57 -16.82 -3.07 -4.67
C SER A 57 -16.46 -2.53 -3.29
N LYS A 58 -17.46 -2.26 -2.48
CA LYS A 58 -17.28 -1.83 -1.08
C LYS A 58 -17.11 -3.01 -0.12
N THR A 59 -17.42 -4.22 -0.59
CA THR A 59 -17.38 -5.44 0.22
C THR A 59 -16.00 -6.08 0.30
N THR A 60 -15.02 -5.60 -0.49
CA THR A 60 -13.65 -6.10 -0.48
C THR A 60 -12.67 -4.96 -0.21
N ILE A 61 -11.79 -5.14 0.78
CA ILE A 61 -10.72 -4.18 1.10
C ILE A 61 -9.36 -4.87 0.98
N CYS A 62 -8.46 -4.30 0.18
CA CYS A 62 -7.06 -4.68 0.09
C CYS A 62 -6.24 -3.83 1.06
N ILE A 63 -5.58 -4.47 2.02
CA ILE A 63 -4.69 -3.83 2.98
C ILE A 63 -3.29 -3.80 2.38
N VAL A 64 -2.72 -2.61 2.31
CA VAL A 64 -1.39 -2.34 1.76
C VAL A 64 -0.54 -1.51 2.74
N GLU A 65 0.78 -1.58 2.60
CA GLU A 65 1.69 -0.84 3.46
C GLU A 65 1.61 0.66 3.21
N ASP A 66 1.79 1.08 1.97
CA ASP A 66 1.87 2.49 1.61
C ASP A 66 1.21 2.83 0.26
N MET A 67 1.42 4.07 -0.22
CA MET A 67 0.86 4.58 -1.46
C MET A 67 1.50 3.95 -2.70
N ALA A 68 2.75 3.51 -2.65
CA ALA A 68 3.44 2.88 -3.78
C ALA A 68 2.77 1.55 -4.14
N ASP A 69 2.32 0.79 -3.12
CA ASP A 69 1.57 -0.45 -3.31
C ASP A 69 0.22 -0.17 -3.99
N VAL A 70 -0.51 0.87 -3.54
CA VAL A 70 -1.76 1.27 -4.19
C VAL A 70 -1.54 1.54 -5.66
N TRP A 71 -0.49 2.30 -6.02
CA TRP A 71 -0.17 2.58 -7.43
C TRP A 71 0.18 1.32 -8.21
N ALA A 72 0.86 0.36 -7.61
CA ALA A 72 1.17 -0.91 -8.26
C ALA A 72 -0.11 -1.70 -8.58
N PHE A 73 -1.03 -1.81 -7.62
CA PHE A 73 -2.31 -2.48 -7.82
C PHE A 73 -3.20 -1.75 -8.84
N GLU A 74 -3.30 -0.43 -8.77
CA GLU A 74 -4.10 0.35 -9.71
C GLU A 74 -3.57 0.23 -11.15
N ARG A 75 -2.25 0.26 -11.31
CA ARG A 75 -1.62 0.02 -12.63
C ARG A 75 -1.90 -1.37 -13.18
N SER A 76 -1.97 -2.39 -12.31
CA SER A 76 -2.32 -3.75 -12.73
C SER A 76 -3.77 -3.88 -13.19
N GLY A 77 -4.67 -3.08 -12.64
CA GLY A 77 -6.09 -3.06 -12.95
C GLY A 77 -6.91 -4.27 -12.45
N TYR A 78 -6.31 -5.21 -11.75
CA TYR A 78 -7.00 -6.42 -11.28
C TYR A 78 -7.85 -6.21 -10.03
N HIS A 79 -7.44 -5.33 -9.11
CA HIS A 79 -8.24 -5.09 -7.91
C HIS A 79 -9.35 -4.06 -8.16
N LYS A 80 -10.58 -4.48 -7.93
CA LYS A 80 -11.79 -3.64 -8.12
C LYS A 80 -12.45 -3.22 -6.80
N GLY A 81 -11.86 -3.60 -5.68
CA GLY A 81 -12.31 -3.23 -4.34
C GLY A 81 -11.72 -1.90 -3.84
N LEU A 82 -11.86 -1.68 -2.56
CA LEU A 82 -11.26 -0.56 -1.84
C LEU A 82 -9.87 -0.93 -1.32
N TYR A 83 -9.10 0.10 -0.94
CA TYR A 83 -7.81 -0.09 -0.25
C TYR A 83 -7.88 0.43 1.18
N HIS A 84 -6.95 -0.04 1.99
CA HIS A 84 -6.65 0.52 3.30
C HIS A 84 -5.13 0.55 3.50
N VAL A 85 -4.59 1.77 3.60
CA VAL A 85 -3.16 2.02 3.81
C VAL A 85 -2.88 2.04 5.30
N ILE A 86 -2.07 1.09 5.78
CA ILE A 86 -1.71 0.97 7.20
C ILE A 86 -0.58 1.92 7.62
N GLY A 87 0.22 2.42 6.68
CA GLY A 87 1.22 3.45 6.92
C GLY A 87 2.62 2.93 7.22
N GLY A 88 2.80 1.62 7.33
CA GLY A 88 4.08 0.96 7.57
C GLY A 88 3.91 -0.45 8.13
N LEU A 89 5.03 -1.13 8.36
CA LEU A 89 5.08 -2.47 8.95
C LEU A 89 5.61 -2.39 10.37
N LEU A 90 5.18 -3.31 11.24
CA LEU A 90 5.70 -3.45 12.59
C LEU A 90 7.21 -3.65 12.55
N SER A 91 7.95 -2.79 13.22
CA SER A 91 9.41 -2.82 13.21
C SER A 91 9.98 -2.21 14.49
N ALA A 92 10.70 -3.01 15.25
CA ALA A 92 11.39 -2.54 16.46
C ALA A 92 12.48 -1.52 16.13
N SER A 93 13.18 -1.70 15.01
CA SER A 93 14.25 -0.79 14.57
C SER A 93 13.76 0.59 14.14
N LYS A 94 12.51 0.67 13.65
CA LYS A 94 11.86 1.92 13.23
C LYS A 94 10.93 2.48 14.30
N ASN A 95 10.82 1.83 15.46
CA ASN A 95 9.85 2.16 16.52
C ASN A 95 8.40 2.25 15.99
N PHE A 96 8.05 1.45 14.97
CA PHE A 96 6.71 1.39 14.42
C PHE A 96 5.93 0.25 15.09
N THR A 97 4.87 0.63 15.80
CA THR A 97 4.11 -0.24 16.70
C THR A 97 2.69 -0.47 16.20
N GLU A 98 1.93 -1.33 16.89
CA GLU A 98 0.53 -1.56 16.59
C GLU A 98 -0.34 -0.28 16.65
N GLN A 99 0.04 0.68 17.48
CA GLN A 99 -0.69 1.95 17.63
C GLN A 99 -0.56 2.86 16.40
N ASP A 100 0.53 2.67 15.64
CA ASP A 100 0.81 3.44 14.42
C ASP A 100 0.04 2.88 13.22
N LEU A 101 -0.41 1.61 13.30
CA LEU A 101 -1.25 0.99 12.29
C LEU A 101 -2.65 1.62 12.30
N ASN A 102 -3.15 2.02 11.16
CA ASN A 102 -4.45 2.67 11.00
C ASN A 102 -5.64 1.68 11.15
N LEU A 103 -5.61 0.80 12.16
CA LEU A 103 -6.56 -0.32 12.29
C LEU A 103 -7.93 0.12 12.83
N ASN A 104 -8.01 1.19 13.63
CA ASN A 104 -9.29 1.66 14.15
C ASN A 104 -10.23 2.08 13.02
N LYS A 105 -9.72 2.82 12.05
CA LYS A 105 -10.48 3.20 10.85
C LYS A 105 -10.86 1.99 9.98
N LEU A 106 -10.01 0.98 9.93
CA LEU A 106 -10.33 -0.26 9.22
C LEU A 106 -11.55 -0.96 9.85
N LYS A 107 -11.59 -1.07 11.18
CA LYS A 107 -12.74 -1.68 11.88
C LYS A 107 -14.06 -0.93 11.62
N GLU A 108 -14.04 0.40 11.69
CA GLU A 108 -15.20 1.22 11.33
C GLU A 108 -15.68 0.95 9.89
N ARG A 109 -14.73 0.84 8.94
CA ARG A 109 -15.05 0.58 7.52
C ARG A 109 -15.61 -0.80 7.29
N ILE A 110 -15.12 -1.81 8.00
CA ILE A 110 -15.64 -3.19 7.93
C ILE A 110 -17.13 -3.21 8.26
N ILE A 111 -17.52 -2.56 9.33
CA ILE A 111 -18.91 -2.50 9.77
C ILE A 111 -19.76 -1.68 8.79
N ASN A 112 -19.33 -0.45 8.48
CA ASN A 112 -20.12 0.48 7.68
C ASN A 112 -20.34 0.03 6.23
N ASN A 113 -19.38 -0.66 5.65
CA ASN A 113 -19.44 -1.14 4.27
C ASN A 113 -19.88 -2.61 4.14
N GLN A 114 -20.19 -3.27 5.26
CA GLN A 114 -20.53 -4.70 5.28
C GLN A 114 -19.47 -5.53 4.54
N VAL A 115 -18.19 -5.30 4.88
CA VAL A 115 -17.05 -5.93 4.21
C VAL A 115 -17.12 -7.44 4.40
N GLN A 116 -16.96 -8.18 3.31
CA GLN A 116 -16.98 -9.65 3.27
C GLN A 116 -15.57 -10.24 3.20
N GLU A 117 -14.65 -9.52 2.57
CA GLU A 117 -13.28 -9.99 2.39
C GLU A 117 -12.25 -8.88 2.65
N ILE A 118 -11.23 -9.24 3.41
CA ILE A 118 -9.98 -8.49 3.58
C ILE A 118 -8.86 -9.25 2.88
N ILE A 119 -8.16 -8.58 1.97
CA ILE A 119 -6.98 -9.11 1.29
C ILE A 119 -5.74 -8.47 1.92
N LEU A 120 -4.89 -9.24 2.57
CA LEU A 120 -3.61 -8.77 3.09
C LEU A 120 -2.57 -8.79 1.96
N ALA A 121 -2.20 -7.61 1.48
CA ALA A 121 -1.23 -7.39 0.42
C ALA A 121 0.01 -6.68 0.98
N LEU A 122 0.65 -7.33 1.93
CA LEU A 122 1.86 -6.84 2.59
C LEU A 122 3.09 -7.56 2.02
N SER A 123 4.28 -6.97 2.20
CA SER A 123 5.53 -7.55 1.71
C SER A 123 5.81 -8.93 2.35
N ALA A 124 6.48 -9.80 1.61
CA ALA A 124 6.86 -11.15 2.05
C ALA A 124 8.06 -11.17 3.01
N THR A 125 8.32 -10.06 3.70
CA THR A 125 9.37 -9.92 4.72
C THR A 125 8.88 -10.39 6.09
N ILE A 126 9.79 -10.57 7.03
CA ILE A 126 9.46 -10.93 8.42
C ILE A 126 8.53 -9.89 9.03
N GLU A 127 8.82 -8.60 8.83
CA GLU A 127 7.98 -7.49 9.30
C GLU A 127 6.57 -7.54 8.67
N GLY A 128 6.50 -7.81 7.35
CA GLY A 128 5.21 -7.92 6.65
C GLY A 128 4.38 -9.10 7.15
N GLN A 129 4.99 -10.26 7.35
CA GLN A 129 4.31 -11.45 7.88
C GLN A 129 3.86 -11.23 9.33
N THR A 130 4.72 -10.65 10.18
CA THR A 130 4.36 -10.32 11.58
C THR A 130 3.20 -9.33 11.61
N THR A 131 3.24 -8.30 10.76
CA THR A 131 2.16 -7.32 10.66
C THR A 131 0.85 -7.97 10.20
N ALA A 132 0.92 -8.88 9.23
CA ALA A 132 -0.24 -9.63 8.75
C ALA A 132 -0.87 -10.50 9.87
N LEU A 133 -0.05 -11.16 10.69
CA LEU A 133 -0.53 -11.94 11.84
C LEU A 133 -1.25 -11.06 12.87
N VAL A 134 -0.67 -9.92 13.22
CA VAL A 134 -1.30 -8.97 14.16
C VAL A 134 -2.61 -8.43 13.60
N ILE A 135 -2.69 -8.13 12.30
CA ILE A 135 -3.94 -7.69 11.68
C ILE A 135 -5.00 -8.80 11.73
N LYS A 136 -4.63 -10.06 11.43
CA LYS A 136 -5.54 -11.22 11.54
C LYS A 136 -6.09 -11.36 12.96
N ASP A 137 -5.25 -11.33 13.98
CA ASP A 137 -5.65 -11.39 15.38
C ASP A 137 -6.61 -10.27 15.77
N LYS A 138 -6.31 -9.02 15.39
CA LYS A 138 -7.19 -7.87 15.66
C LYS A 138 -8.55 -7.93 14.97
N LEU A 139 -8.68 -8.70 13.91
CA LEU A 139 -9.91 -8.86 13.12
C LEU A 139 -10.60 -10.21 13.33
N GLU A 140 -10.07 -11.10 14.16
CA GLU A 140 -10.59 -12.46 14.40
C GLU A 140 -12.09 -12.47 14.75
N ASN A 141 -12.52 -11.51 15.57
CA ASN A 141 -13.92 -11.40 16.00
C ASN A 141 -14.85 -10.76 14.95
N GLN A 142 -14.33 -10.40 13.77
CA GLN A 142 -15.15 -9.90 12.67
C GLN A 142 -15.51 -11.09 11.79
N ASN A 143 -16.79 -11.29 11.51
CA ASN A 143 -17.25 -12.37 10.64
C ASN A 143 -16.95 -12.06 9.15
N ILE A 144 -15.65 -12.02 8.79
CA ILE A 144 -15.13 -11.67 7.47
C ILE A 144 -14.10 -12.70 7.01
N LYS A 145 -14.03 -12.91 5.70
CA LYS A 145 -12.96 -13.71 5.11
C LYS A 145 -11.66 -12.90 5.07
N ILE A 146 -10.58 -13.44 5.63
CA ILE A 146 -9.26 -12.83 5.52
C ILE A 146 -8.38 -13.70 4.64
N THR A 147 -7.95 -13.15 3.52
CA THR A 147 -7.02 -13.77 2.57
C THR A 147 -5.70 -13.03 2.54
N GLN A 148 -4.69 -13.64 1.95
CA GLN A 148 -3.37 -13.05 1.76
C GLN A 148 -2.93 -13.29 0.32
N LEU A 149 -2.14 -12.38 -0.25
CA LEU A 149 -1.54 -12.63 -1.55
C LEU A 149 -0.69 -13.90 -1.50
N ALA A 150 -0.90 -14.78 -2.48
CA ALA A 150 -0.07 -15.96 -2.62
C ALA A 150 1.37 -15.57 -2.95
N TYR A 151 2.31 -16.28 -2.36
CA TYR A 151 3.71 -16.22 -2.75
C TYR A 151 3.90 -17.20 -3.91
N GLY A 152 4.41 -16.73 -5.03
CA GLY A 152 4.45 -17.56 -6.23
C GLY A 152 5.66 -17.33 -7.12
N VAL A 153 5.80 -18.23 -8.09
CA VAL A 153 6.77 -18.11 -9.16
C VAL A 153 6.39 -16.93 -10.04
N PRO A 154 7.29 -15.96 -10.28
CA PRO A 154 7.01 -14.85 -11.17
C PRO A 154 6.73 -15.33 -12.60
N VAL A 155 5.69 -14.75 -13.24
CA VAL A 155 5.33 -15.09 -14.62
C VAL A 155 6.52 -14.79 -15.56
N GLY A 156 6.92 -15.78 -16.37
CA GLY A 156 8.06 -15.66 -17.28
C GLY A 156 9.41 -16.07 -16.67
N SER A 157 9.45 -16.48 -15.39
CA SER A 157 10.66 -17.02 -14.77
C SER A 157 10.79 -18.51 -15.03
N GLU A 158 12.03 -18.97 -15.25
CA GLU A 158 12.35 -20.39 -15.31
C GLU A 158 12.61 -20.94 -13.91
N ILE A 159 12.04 -22.11 -13.59
CA ILE A 159 12.04 -22.67 -12.22
C ILE A 159 13.45 -22.88 -11.67
N HIS A 160 14.40 -23.26 -12.49
CA HIS A 160 15.76 -23.56 -12.06
C HIS A 160 16.62 -22.33 -11.70
N TYR A 161 16.13 -21.12 -11.97
CA TYR A 161 16.76 -19.86 -11.51
C TYR A 161 16.17 -19.32 -10.22
N LEU A 162 15.12 -19.96 -9.67
CA LEU A 162 14.50 -19.52 -8.43
C LEU A 162 15.26 -20.08 -7.23
N ASP A 163 15.31 -19.30 -6.16
CA ASP A 163 15.84 -19.75 -4.88
C ASP A 163 14.87 -20.72 -4.16
N ASP A 164 15.44 -21.52 -3.26
CA ASP A 164 14.72 -22.58 -2.56
C ASP A 164 13.55 -22.04 -1.72
N ASN A 165 13.68 -20.82 -1.15
CA ASN A 165 12.63 -20.22 -0.34
C ASN A 165 11.43 -19.81 -1.19
N THR A 166 11.68 -19.24 -2.38
CA THR A 166 10.62 -18.90 -3.34
C THR A 166 9.88 -20.14 -3.81
N LEU A 167 10.61 -21.23 -4.12
CA LEU A 167 10.00 -22.50 -4.53
C LEU A 167 9.19 -23.13 -3.39
N GLY A 168 9.73 -23.12 -2.16
CA GLY A 168 9.03 -23.59 -0.97
C GLY A 168 7.73 -22.85 -0.74
N ALA A 169 7.78 -21.51 -0.72
CA ALA A 169 6.60 -20.66 -0.53
C ALA A 169 5.54 -20.86 -1.63
N ALA A 170 5.96 -21.04 -2.89
CA ALA A 170 5.05 -21.33 -3.99
C ALA A 170 4.34 -22.69 -3.84
N LEU A 171 5.05 -23.71 -3.33
CA LEU A 171 4.47 -25.02 -3.05
C LEU A 171 3.48 -25.00 -1.87
N GLU A 172 3.77 -24.23 -0.83
CA GLU A 172 2.90 -24.08 0.35
C GLU A 172 1.63 -23.26 0.05
N SER A 173 1.71 -22.30 -0.87
CA SER A 173 0.60 -21.40 -1.23
C SER A 173 -0.31 -21.91 -2.35
N ARG A 174 -0.08 -23.13 -2.88
CA ARG A 174 -0.87 -23.76 -3.95
C ARG A 174 -2.29 -24.15 -3.51
#